data_1cb394f627de23b6d61c792898a4ba8b
#
_entry.id   1cb394f627de23b6d61c792898a4ba8b
#
_cell.length_a   1.000
_cell.length_b   1.000
_cell.length_c   1.000
_cell.angle_alpha   90.00
_cell.angle_beta   90.00
_cell.angle_gamma   90.00
#
_symmetry.space_group_name_H-M   'P 1'
#
loop_
_entity.id
_entity.type
_entity.pdbx_description
1 polymer ?
#
loop_
_entity_poly.entity_id
_entity_poly.type
_entity_poly.pdbx_seq_one_letter_code
_entity_poly.pdbx_strand_id
1 'polypeptide(L)'
;HFKGRDCMSYKHITINERCCIVEYLNLGWSLSKIAKELNRNKSSISREIKRNNLNGRYKAHVAQDKYENRRVKCKPHGKIANASLVNYVQEKLNNHWSPEQISGRLKLEFNKQIISFSTIYSWLYKGILEHCSVDLLRRKGKSLKPRETRGKFNIGKTISQRPKDVRKRLDIGHWELDTIVSSRGKSKACLSTFVERKTRLTKIRIMQNRKASTFNEHCIIALGKFGRNNLKSLTVDRGKEFAGYLELENKLDLDVYFAYAYSSWQRGTNENTNGLIREFFPKKF
;
A
#
# COMPACT_ATOMS: atom_id res chain seq x y z
N HIS A 1 -4.59 24.93 5.28
CA HIS A 1 -6.06 24.99 5.26
C HIS A 1 -6.61 24.29 4.02
N PHE A 2 -6.85 22.99 4.13
CA PHE A 2 -7.72 22.29 3.19
C PHE A 2 -9.15 22.46 3.69
N LYS A 3 -9.93 23.32 3.04
CA LYS A 3 -11.38 23.33 3.19
C LYS A 3 -11.90 21.98 2.68
N GLY A 4 -12.44 21.16 3.58
CA GLY A 4 -13.16 19.97 3.23
C GLY A 4 -14.29 20.33 2.26
N ARG A 5 -14.28 19.73 1.07
CA ARG A 5 -15.48 19.70 0.23
C ARG A 5 -16.48 18.84 0.98
N ASP A 6 -17.51 19.46 1.53
CA ASP A 6 -18.70 18.75 1.97
C ASP A 6 -19.22 17.95 0.78
N CYS A 7 -18.94 16.67 0.78
CA CYS A 7 -19.51 15.73 -0.17
C CYS A 7 -21.00 15.68 0.13
N MET A 8 -21.82 16.38 -0.65
CA MET A 8 -23.28 16.34 -0.54
C MET A 8 -23.71 14.88 -0.72
N SER A 9 -23.80 14.14 0.38
CA SER A 9 -24.25 12.77 0.39
C SER A 9 -25.74 12.73 -0.01
N TYR A 10 -26.02 12.31 -1.24
CA TYR A 10 -27.38 12.12 -1.72
C TYR A 10 -28.10 11.10 -0.85
N LYS A 11 -29.11 11.57 -0.09
CA LYS A 11 -29.97 10.71 0.73
C LYS A 11 -31.13 10.19 -0.10
N HIS A 12 -31.21 8.88 -0.27
CA HIS A 12 -32.35 8.24 -0.94
C HIS A 12 -33.66 8.49 -0.17
N ILE A 13 -34.79 8.48 -0.88
CA ILE A 13 -36.13 8.58 -0.27
C ILE A 13 -36.35 7.31 0.56
N THR A 14 -36.74 7.47 1.81
CA THR A 14 -37.00 6.40 2.77
C THR A 14 -38.41 5.84 2.63
N ILE A 15 -38.68 4.66 3.21
CA ILE A 15 -40.02 4.10 3.23
C ILE A 15 -41.02 5.01 3.94
N ASN A 16 -40.63 5.67 5.03
CA ASN A 16 -41.49 6.62 5.75
C ASN A 16 -41.85 7.80 4.87
N GLU A 17 -40.89 8.39 4.16
CA GLU A 17 -41.18 9.47 3.20
C GLU A 17 -42.09 9.01 2.07
N ARG A 18 -42.01 7.75 1.63
CA ARG A 18 -42.91 7.15 0.63
C ARG A 18 -44.33 7.04 1.17
N CYS A 19 -44.53 6.65 2.42
CA CYS A 19 -45.81 6.64 3.08
C CYS A 19 -46.43 8.04 3.14
N CYS A 20 -45.66 9.03 3.61
CA CYS A 20 -46.11 10.40 3.62
C CYS A 20 -46.49 10.93 2.22
N ILE A 21 -45.75 10.57 1.18
CA ILE A 21 -46.07 10.94 -0.21
C ILE A 21 -47.45 10.39 -0.58
N VAL A 22 -47.76 9.12 -0.23
CA VAL A 22 -49.10 8.52 -0.51
C VAL A 22 -50.21 9.31 0.18
N GLU A 23 -50.05 9.59 1.48
CA GLU A 23 -51.03 10.36 2.29
C GLU A 23 -51.26 11.75 1.72
N TYR A 24 -50.18 12.48 1.41
CA TYR A 24 -50.31 13.83 0.85
C TYR A 24 -50.92 13.85 -0.56
N LEU A 25 -50.66 12.84 -1.38
CA LEU A 25 -51.32 12.67 -2.67
C LEU A 25 -52.80 12.42 -2.51
N ASN A 26 -53.21 11.61 -1.53
CA ASN A 26 -54.62 11.32 -1.22
C ASN A 26 -55.33 12.59 -0.70
N LEU A 27 -54.63 13.48 -0.01
CA LEU A 27 -55.13 14.79 0.43
C LEU A 27 -55.14 15.82 -0.72
N GLY A 28 -54.80 15.47 -1.94
CA GLY A 28 -54.80 16.37 -3.09
C GLY A 28 -53.65 17.41 -3.11
N TRP A 29 -52.57 17.21 -2.34
CA TRP A 29 -51.51 18.16 -2.30
C TRP A 29 -50.70 18.24 -3.59
N SER A 30 -50.26 19.45 -3.95
CA SER A 30 -49.38 19.65 -5.08
C SER A 30 -47.98 19.09 -4.80
N LEU A 31 -47.25 18.64 -5.83
CA LEU A 31 -45.87 18.12 -5.69
C LEU A 31 -44.94 19.17 -5.05
N SER A 32 -45.18 20.45 -5.25
CA SER A 32 -44.38 21.53 -4.62
C SER A 32 -44.59 21.58 -3.12
N LYS A 33 -45.86 21.42 -2.65
CA LYS A 33 -46.20 21.36 -1.23
C LYS A 33 -45.63 20.15 -0.55
N ILE A 34 -45.76 18.97 -1.17
CA ILE A 34 -45.17 17.67 -0.70
C ILE A 34 -43.65 17.80 -0.57
N ALA A 35 -43.00 18.36 -1.58
CA ALA A 35 -41.55 18.55 -1.56
C ALA A 35 -41.06 19.45 -0.44
N LYS A 36 -41.80 20.54 -0.17
CA LYS A 36 -41.49 21.48 0.92
C LYS A 36 -41.64 20.81 2.29
N GLU A 37 -42.71 20.03 2.50
CA GLU A 37 -43.00 19.34 3.75
C GLU A 37 -41.94 18.27 4.06
N LEU A 38 -41.49 17.51 3.04
CA LEU A 38 -40.48 16.47 3.17
C LEU A 38 -39.03 17.02 3.11
N ASN A 39 -38.87 18.34 3.03
CA ASN A 39 -37.56 18.98 2.86
C ASN A 39 -36.76 18.35 1.70
N ARG A 40 -37.43 18.15 0.57
CA ARG A 40 -36.86 17.52 -0.65
C ARG A 40 -37.08 18.46 -1.85
N ASN A 41 -36.23 18.27 -2.87
CA ASN A 41 -36.43 18.99 -4.11
C ASN A 41 -37.68 18.44 -4.85
N LYS A 42 -38.50 19.34 -5.42
CA LYS A 42 -39.71 19.00 -6.21
C LYS A 42 -39.40 17.98 -7.32
N SER A 43 -38.25 18.13 -8.00
CA SER A 43 -37.83 17.20 -9.05
C SER A 43 -37.54 15.79 -8.53
N SER A 44 -37.15 15.65 -7.25
CA SER A 44 -36.94 14.34 -6.62
C SER A 44 -38.26 13.64 -6.36
N ILE A 45 -39.25 14.36 -5.82
CA ILE A 45 -40.59 13.83 -5.59
C ILE A 45 -41.27 13.48 -6.91
N SER A 46 -41.21 14.35 -7.90
CA SER A 46 -41.78 14.09 -9.24
C SER A 46 -41.19 12.84 -9.88
N ARG A 47 -39.84 12.70 -9.84
CA ARG A 47 -39.15 11.53 -10.38
C ARG A 47 -39.49 10.25 -9.61
N GLU A 48 -39.62 10.31 -8.28
CA GLU A 48 -40.00 9.19 -7.44
C GLU A 48 -41.41 8.68 -7.82
N ILE A 49 -42.38 9.57 -7.91
CA ILE A 49 -43.76 9.21 -8.27
C ILE A 49 -43.80 8.69 -9.71
N LYS A 50 -43.22 9.37 -10.69
CA LYS A 50 -43.22 8.94 -12.10
C LYS A 50 -42.56 7.57 -12.30
N ARG A 51 -41.47 7.30 -11.59
CA ARG A 51 -40.70 6.04 -11.72
C ARG A 51 -41.42 4.85 -11.10
N ASN A 52 -42.21 5.08 -10.05
CA ASN A 52 -42.79 4.00 -9.24
C ASN A 52 -44.32 3.93 -9.35
N ASN A 53 -44.93 4.77 -10.18
CA ASN A 53 -46.35 4.70 -10.45
C ASN A 53 -46.74 3.30 -11.02
N LEU A 54 -47.87 2.79 -10.58
CA LEU A 54 -48.46 1.56 -11.07
C LEU A 54 -49.95 1.84 -11.45
N ASN A 55 -50.29 1.75 -12.73
CA ASN A 55 -51.64 2.00 -13.23
C ASN A 55 -52.29 3.30 -12.72
N GLY A 56 -51.52 4.39 -12.76
CA GLY A 56 -52.01 5.71 -12.32
C GLY A 56 -51.95 5.96 -10.81
N ARG A 57 -51.60 4.97 -10.00
CA ARG A 57 -51.55 5.09 -8.53
C ARG A 57 -50.15 4.88 -8.00
N TYR A 58 -49.71 5.72 -7.07
CA TYR A 58 -48.48 5.57 -6.33
C TYR A 58 -48.73 4.81 -5.03
N LYS A 59 -47.97 3.72 -4.77
CA LYS A 59 -48.05 2.90 -3.54
C LYS A 59 -46.67 2.81 -2.91
N ALA A 60 -46.57 3.12 -1.61
CA ALA A 60 -45.27 3.23 -0.90
C ALA A 60 -44.49 1.89 -0.90
N HIS A 61 -45.15 0.77 -0.57
CA HIS A 61 -44.50 -0.55 -0.54
C HIS A 61 -44.03 -0.98 -1.93
N VAL A 62 -44.81 -0.78 -2.97
CA VAL A 62 -44.43 -1.11 -4.35
C VAL A 62 -43.24 -0.25 -4.80
N ALA A 63 -43.23 1.01 -4.42
CA ALA A 63 -42.13 1.92 -4.71
C ALA A 63 -40.85 1.48 -3.97
N GLN A 64 -40.99 0.98 -2.75
CA GLN A 64 -39.85 0.46 -1.95
C GLN A 64 -39.30 -0.83 -2.60
N ASP A 65 -40.14 -1.80 -2.93
CA ASP A 65 -39.72 -3.05 -3.59
C ASP A 65 -39.02 -2.77 -4.94
N LYS A 66 -39.59 -1.88 -5.75
CA LYS A 66 -38.95 -1.44 -7.00
C LYS A 66 -37.61 -0.76 -6.76
N TYR A 67 -37.47 0.01 -5.69
CA TYR A 67 -36.21 0.64 -5.30
C TYR A 67 -35.17 -0.40 -4.88
N GLU A 68 -35.52 -1.35 -4.02
CA GLU A 68 -34.63 -2.41 -3.54
C GLU A 68 -34.16 -3.30 -4.70
N ASN A 69 -35.08 -3.73 -5.55
CA ASN A 69 -34.73 -4.51 -6.74
C ASN A 69 -33.77 -3.77 -7.68
N ARG A 70 -33.97 -2.46 -7.89
CA ARG A 70 -33.02 -1.63 -8.66
C ARG A 70 -31.68 -1.52 -7.97
N ARG A 71 -31.64 -1.39 -6.63
CA ARG A 71 -30.39 -1.32 -5.85
C ARG A 71 -29.58 -2.59 -5.97
N VAL A 72 -30.21 -3.75 -5.92
CA VAL A 72 -29.55 -5.05 -6.14
C VAL A 72 -28.96 -5.13 -7.55
N LYS A 73 -29.75 -4.76 -8.58
CA LYS A 73 -29.28 -4.78 -9.98
C LYS A 73 -28.19 -3.76 -10.29
N CYS A 74 -28.17 -2.61 -9.60
CA CYS A 74 -27.15 -1.58 -9.78
C CYS A 74 -25.82 -1.88 -9.08
N LYS A 75 -25.79 -2.83 -8.14
CA LYS A 75 -24.53 -3.28 -7.54
C LYS A 75 -23.92 -4.33 -8.46
N PRO A 76 -22.73 -4.08 -9.02
CA PRO A 76 -22.05 -5.14 -9.76
C PRO A 76 -21.87 -6.33 -8.82
N HIS A 77 -22.17 -7.54 -9.31
CA HIS A 77 -21.83 -8.76 -8.59
C HIS A 77 -20.35 -8.68 -8.25
N GLY A 78 -20.02 -8.71 -6.95
CA GLY A 78 -18.65 -8.53 -6.49
C GLY A 78 -17.77 -9.60 -7.13
N LYS A 79 -16.52 -9.26 -7.46
CA LYS A 79 -15.51 -10.18 -8.02
C LYS A 79 -15.32 -11.44 -7.16
N ILE A 80 -15.85 -11.45 -5.94
CA ILE A 80 -15.90 -12.59 -5.03
C ILE A 80 -16.71 -13.78 -5.61
N ALA A 81 -17.64 -13.55 -6.53
CA ALA A 81 -18.40 -14.61 -7.21
C ALA A 81 -17.54 -15.43 -8.21
N ASN A 82 -16.33 -14.94 -8.56
CA ASN A 82 -15.38 -15.66 -9.40
C ASN A 82 -14.48 -16.53 -8.52
N ALA A 83 -14.85 -17.80 -8.34
CA ALA A 83 -14.13 -18.75 -7.50
C ALA A 83 -12.66 -18.92 -7.93
N SER A 84 -12.36 -18.98 -9.23
CA SER A 84 -10.99 -19.13 -9.74
C SER A 84 -10.12 -17.94 -9.32
N LEU A 85 -10.66 -16.72 -9.39
CA LEU A 85 -9.94 -15.52 -8.95
C LEU A 85 -9.72 -15.51 -7.43
N VAL A 86 -10.73 -15.94 -6.66
CA VAL A 86 -10.63 -16.02 -5.19
C VAL A 86 -9.55 -17.03 -4.81
N ASN A 87 -9.58 -18.23 -5.38
CA ASN A 87 -8.58 -19.28 -5.10
C ASN A 87 -7.16 -18.82 -5.46
N TYR A 88 -6.99 -18.16 -6.60
CA TYR A 88 -5.69 -17.59 -6.99
C TYR A 88 -5.20 -16.55 -5.96
N VAL A 89 -6.07 -15.64 -5.54
CA VAL A 89 -5.71 -14.62 -4.54
C VAL A 89 -5.34 -15.26 -3.20
N GLN A 90 -6.11 -16.27 -2.74
CA GLN A 90 -5.83 -17.01 -1.50
C GLN A 90 -4.47 -17.75 -1.57
N GLU A 91 -4.22 -18.47 -2.66
CA GLU A 91 -2.94 -19.16 -2.89
C GLU A 91 -1.76 -18.18 -2.80
N LYS A 92 -1.85 -17.06 -3.51
CA LYS A 92 -0.74 -16.08 -3.54
C LYS A 92 -0.55 -15.37 -2.20
N LEU A 93 -1.64 -15.09 -1.45
CA LEU A 93 -1.54 -14.54 -0.09
C LEU A 93 -0.86 -15.54 0.86
N ASN A 94 -1.21 -16.83 0.81
CA ASN A 94 -0.57 -17.87 1.60
C ASN A 94 0.92 -18.05 1.23
N ASN A 95 1.29 -17.75 -0.01
CA ASN A 95 2.68 -17.67 -0.47
C ASN A 95 3.34 -16.31 -0.16
N HIS A 96 2.81 -15.54 0.81
CA HIS A 96 3.34 -14.25 1.28
C HIS A 96 3.41 -13.13 0.23
N TRP A 97 2.62 -13.23 -0.85
CA TRP A 97 2.49 -12.12 -1.80
C TRP A 97 1.65 -11.00 -1.21
N SER A 98 2.08 -9.76 -1.42
CA SER A 98 1.25 -8.61 -1.04
C SER A 98 0.08 -8.42 -2.01
N PRO A 99 -1.05 -7.81 -1.57
CA PRO A 99 -2.15 -7.46 -2.45
C PRO A 99 -1.73 -6.65 -3.68
N GLU A 100 -0.72 -5.80 -3.55
CA GLU A 100 -0.15 -5.02 -4.66
C GLU A 100 0.56 -5.91 -5.68
N GLN A 101 1.34 -6.90 -5.22
CA GLN A 101 2.02 -7.86 -6.09
C GLN A 101 1.01 -8.71 -6.86
N ILE A 102 -0.03 -9.21 -6.19
CA ILE A 102 -1.10 -10.01 -6.81
C ILE A 102 -1.83 -9.19 -7.88
N SER A 103 -2.26 -7.99 -7.53
CA SER A 103 -2.96 -7.08 -8.44
C SER A 103 -2.11 -6.70 -9.65
N GLY A 104 -0.82 -6.41 -9.41
CA GLY A 104 0.14 -6.06 -10.45
C GLY A 104 0.44 -7.23 -11.39
N ARG A 105 0.60 -8.44 -10.87
CA ARG A 105 0.85 -9.64 -11.65
C ARG A 105 -0.31 -9.96 -12.57
N LEU A 106 -1.53 -9.97 -12.06
CA LEU A 106 -2.74 -10.18 -12.86
C LEU A 106 -2.90 -9.11 -13.96
N LYS A 107 -2.55 -7.85 -13.65
CA LYS A 107 -2.57 -6.79 -14.66
C LYS A 107 -1.56 -7.03 -15.78
N LEU A 108 -0.37 -7.53 -15.47
CA LEU A 108 0.65 -7.87 -16.49
C LEU A 108 0.24 -9.07 -17.34
N GLU A 109 -0.27 -10.14 -16.73
CA GLU A 109 -0.65 -11.36 -17.45
C GLU A 109 -1.84 -11.17 -18.38
N PHE A 110 -2.83 -10.39 -17.96
CA PHE A 110 -4.07 -10.20 -18.72
C PHE A 110 -4.16 -8.84 -19.46
N ASN A 111 -3.13 -8.01 -19.41
CA ASN A 111 -3.09 -6.65 -19.98
C ASN A 111 -4.29 -5.76 -19.56
N LYS A 112 -4.96 -6.09 -18.47
CA LYS A 112 -6.08 -5.31 -17.91
C LYS A 112 -6.16 -5.47 -16.39
N GLN A 113 -6.80 -4.50 -15.73
CA GLN A 113 -7.01 -4.56 -14.27
C GLN A 113 -8.10 -5.58 -13.92
N ILE A 114 -7.72 -6.80 -13.56
CA ILE A 114 -8.64 -7.86 -13.14
C ILE A 114 -9.22 -7.54 -11.75
N ILE A 115 -8.34 -7.26 -10.78
CA ILE A 115 -8.71 -6.90 -9.41
C ILE A 115 -7.76 -5.81 -8.89
N SER A 116 -8.28 -4.87 -8.09
CA SER A 116 -7.45 -3.86 -7.44
C SER A 116 -6.93 -4.39 -6.10
N PHE A 117 -5.73 -3.95 -5.69
CA PHE A 117 -5.18 -4.29 -4.38
C PHE A 117 -6.10 -3.86 -3.23
N SER A 118 -6.80 -2.73 -3.36
CA SER A 118 -7.77 -2.26 -2.36
C SER A 118 -8.95 -3.22 -2.19
N THR A 119 -9.38 -3.90 -3.26
CA THR A 119 -10.41 -4.95 -3.18
C THR A 119 -9.89 -6.16 -2.40
N ILE A 120 -8.64 -6.59 -2.65
CA ILE A 120 -8.02 -7.70 -1.92
C ILE A 120 -7.89 -7.36 -0.43
N TYR A 121 -7.43 -6.16 -0.08
CA TYR A 121 -7.43 -5.69 1.32
C TYR A 121 -8.83 -5.71 1.93
N SER A 122 -9.85 -5.24 1.19
CA SER A 122 -11.25 -5.28 1.67
C SER A 122 -11.73 -6.71 1.93
N TRP A 123 -11.33 -7.68 1.11
CA TRP A 123 -11.66 -9.09 1.33
C TRP A 123 -11.01 -9.64 2.60
N LEU A 124 -9.72 -9.33 2.83
CA LEU A 124 -8.99 -9.72 4.04
C LEU A 124 -9.61 -9.12 5.30
N TYR A 125 -9.84 -7.79 5.32
CA TYR A 125 -10.40 -7.12 6.51
C TYR A 125 -11.84 -7.52 6.83
N LYS A 126 -12.60 -7.98 5.83
CA LYS A 126 -13.98 -8.48 6.01
C LYS A 126 -14.03 -9.96 6.32
N GLY A 127 -12.90 -10.66 6.36
CA GLY A 127 -12.85 -12.10 6.58
C GLY A 127 -13.56 -12.92 5.50
N ILE A 128 -13.59 -12.43 4.24
CA ILE A 128 -14.29 -13.10 3.13
C ILE A 128 -13.44 -14.24 2.56
N LEU A 129 -12.11 -14.14 2.69
CA LEU A 129 -11.18 -15.15 2.20
C LEU A 129 -10.99 -16.24 3.25
N GLU A 130 -11.34 -17.48 2.90
CA GLU A 130 -11.11 -18.62 3.76
C GLU A 130 -9.61 -18.84 3.97
N HIS A 131 -9.21 -19.20 5.21
CA HIS A 131 -7.82 -19.46 5.59
C HIS A 131 -6.82 -18.30 5.35
N CYS A 132 -7.30 -17.09 5.08
CA CYS A 132 -6.48 -15.90 4.91
C CYS A 132 -6.84 -14.83 5.95
N SER A 133 -5.87 -14.38 6.73
CA SER A 133 -6.03 -13.31 7.71
C SER A 133 -5.08 -12.16 7.45
N VAL A 134 -5.25 -11.05 8.16
CA VAL A 134 -4.33 -9.90 8.14
C VAL A 134 -2.92 -10.24 8.61
N ASP A 135 -2.73 -11.37 9.29
CA ASP A 135 -1.42 -11.84 9.75
C ASP A 135 -0.51 -12.27 8.59
N LEU A 136 -1.10 -12.64 7.43
CA LEU A 136 -0.37 -12.90 6.20
C LEU A 136 0.25 -11.62 5.60
N LEU A 137 -0.23 -10.46 5.99
CA LEU A 137 0.34 -9.20 5.54
C LEU A 137 1.62 -8.87 6.29
N ARG A 138 2.61 -8.29 5.59
CA ARG A 138 3.92 -7.92 6.14
C ARG A 138 3.85 -7.15 7.47
N ARG A 139 2.87 -6.28 7.66
CA ARG A 139 2.68 -5.49 8.89
C ARG A 139 1.79 -6.16 9.93
N LYS A 140 1.14 -7.25 9.63
CA LYS A 140 0.26 -8.00 10.56
C LYS A 140 -0.70 -7.08 11.33
N GLY A 141 -1.29 -6.10 10.66
CA GLY A 141 -2.18 -5.10 11.27
C GLY A 141 -1.52 -4.07 12.22
N LYS A 142 -0.19 -4.07 12.37
CA LYS A 142 0.49 -3.16 13.30
C LYS A 142 0.62 -1.75 12.73
N SER A 143 0.30 -0.73 13.54
CA SER A 143 0.49 0.69 13.21
C SER A 143 1.97 1.09 13.18
N LEU A 144 2.27 2.24 12.56
CA LEU A 144 3.62 2.82 12.54
C LEU A 144 4.09 3.18 13.96
N LYS A 145 5.33 2.80 14.31
CA LYS A 145 5.94 3.16 15.60
C LYS A 145 6.32 4.64 15.67
N PRO A 146 6.36 5.23 16.89
CA PRO A 146 6.78 6.62 17.08
C PRO A 146 8.20 6.90 16.58
N ARG A 147 8.47 8.18 16.26
CA ARG A 147 9.74 8.68 15.71
C ARG A 147 10.86 8.62 16.76
N GLU A 148 12.04 8.10 16.36
CA GLU A 148 13.23 8.02 17.23
C GLU A 148 14.00 9.37 17.25
N THR A 149 14.63 9.73 18.41
CA THR A 149 15.25 11.05 18.65
C THR A 149 16.77 11.04 18.94
N ARG A 150 17.56 10.11 18.39
CA ARG A 150 19.00 10.00 18.63
C ARG A 150 19.87 10.86 17.71
N GLY A 151 21.02 11.31 18.22
CA GLY A 151 21.89 12.37 17.68
C GLY A 151 22.46 12.20 16.26
N LYS A 152 23.03 13.29 15.74
CA LYS A 152 23.54 13.42 14.35
C LYS A 152 25.06 13.16 14.29
N PHE A 153 25.52 12.41 13.29
CA PHE A 153 26.90 12.15 12.99
C PHE A 153 27.21 12.54 11.53
N ASN A 154 28.27 13.32 11.29
CA ASN A 154 28.60 13.84 9.95
C ASN A 154 29.89 13.20 9.43
N ILE A 155 29.77 12.28 8.48
CA ILE A 155 30.90 11.64 7.79
C ILE A 155 30.62 11.56 6.31
N GLY A 156 31.63 11.77 5.46
CA GLY A 156 31.61 11.50 4.02
C GLY A 156 30.63 12.36 3.20
N LYS A 157 30.45 11.99 1.94
CA LYS A 157 29.57 12.68 1.00
C LYS A 157 28.11 12.53 1.43
N THR A 158 27.38 13.62 1.54
CA THR A 158 25.96 13.60 1.90
C THR A 158 25.09 13.20 0.71
N ILE A 159 23.90 12.68 0.97
CA ILE A 159 22.96 12.29 -0.10
C ILE A 159 22.55 13.47 -1.00
N SER A 160 22.68 14.72 -0.55
CA SER A 160 22.45 15.91 -1.38
C SER A 160 23.48 16.08 -2.50
N GLN A 161 24.68 15.54 -2.31
CA GLN A 161 25.76 15.56 -3.30
C GLN A 161 25.63 14.44 -4.33
N ARG A 162 24.72 13.47 -4.08
CA ARG A 162 24.44 12.38 -5.02
C ARG A 162 23.73 12.95 -6.27
N PRO A 163 24.10 12.53 -7.49
CA PRO A 163 23.45 12.97 -8.72
C PRO A 163 21.93 12.85 -8.65
N LYS A 164 21.21 13.88 -9.11
CA LYS A 164 19.74 13.95 -9.02
C LYS A 164 19.05 12.83 -9.80
N ASP A 165 19.66 12.37 -10.88
CA ASP A 165 19.11 11.32 -11.74
C ASP A 165 19.05 9.96 -11.06
N VAL A 166 19.92 9.70 -10.07
CA VAL A 166 19.82 8.50 -9.21
C VAL A 166 18.48 8.40 -8.50
N ARG A 167 17.83 9.53 -8.22
CA ARG A 167 16.49 9.54 -7.61
C ARG A 167 15.42 9.01 -8.56
N LYS A 168 15.57 9.24 -9.85
CA LYS A 168 14.62 8.78 -10.89
C LYS A 168 14.68 7.29 -11.15
N ARG A 169 15.75 6.60 -10.70
CA ARG A 169 15.99 5.16 -10.90
C ARG A 169 15.98 4.74 -12.37
N LEU A 170 16.48 5.60 -13.25
CA LEU A 170 16.54 5.31 -14.68
C LEU A 170 17.72 4.38 -15.01
N ASP A 171 18.82 4.54 -14.27
CA ASP A 171 20.06 3.78 -14.47
C ASP A 171 20.22 2.65 -13.47
N ILE A 172 20.90 1.59 -13.92
CA ILE A 172 21.35 0.49 -13.07
C ILE A 172 22.71 0.89 -12.43
N GLY A 173 23.02 0.29 -11.29
CA GLY A 173 24.33 0.40 -10.65
C GLY A 173 24.33 1.28 -9.40
N HIS A 174 23.19 1.75 -8.94
CA HIS A 174 23.07 2.51 -7.70
C HIS A 174 22.50 1.63 -6.59
N TRP A 175 23.32 1.32 -5.60
CA TRP A 175 23.01 0.36 -4.54
C TRP A 175 22.72 1.05 -3.21
N GLU A 176 21.76 0.52 -2.48
CA GLU A 176 21.49 0.89 -1.07
C GLU A 176 21.96 -0.26 -0.18
N LEU A 177 22.72 0.07 0.87
CA LEU A 177 23.33 -0.89 1.78
C LEU A 177 22.80 -0.70 3.21
N ASP A 178 22.63 -1.82 3.92
CA ASP A 178 22.19 -1.82 5.32
C ASP A 178 22.59 -3.11 6.03
N THR A 179 22.35 -3.15 7.34
CA THR A 179 22.53 -4.34 8.16
C THR A 179 21.23 -4.73 8.88
N ILE A 180 20.91 -6.01 8.87
CA ILE A 180 19.80 -6.56 9.63
C ILE A 180 20.37 -7.27 10.87
N VAL A 181 20.11 -6.71 12.05
CA VAL A 181 20.65 -7.22 13.32
C VAL A 181 19.62 -8.05 14.09
N SER A 182 20.06 -9.05 14.82
CA SER A 182 19.25 -9.85 15.74
C SER A 182 18.81 -9.02 16.98
N SER A 183 18.12 -9.65 17.91
CA SER A 183 17.78 -9.05 19.20
C SER A 183 19.04 -8.76 20.02
N ARG A 184 19.02 -7.65 20.78
CA ARG A 184 20.14 -7.28 21.68
C ARG A 184 20.46 -8.43 22.64
N GLY A 185 21.75 -8.77 22.78
CA GLY A 185 22.23 -9.78 23.71
C GLY A 185 22.12 -11.24 23.23
N LYS A 186 21.43 -11.52 22.11
CA LYS A 186 21.26 -12.89 21.61
C LYS A 186 22.37 -13.33 20.61
N SER A 187 22.76 -12.43 19.71
CA SER A 187 23.82 -12.75 18.73
C SER A 187 24.53 -11.50 18.26
N LYS A 188 25.83 -11.60 18.00
CA LYS A 188 26.64 -10.60 17.31
C LYS A 188 26.48 -10.70 15.79
N ALA A 189 26.04 -11.84 15.30
CA ALA A 189 25.81 -12.06 13.87
C ALA A 189 24.72 -11.18 13.33
N CYS A 190 24.88 -10.74 12.07
CA CYS A 190 23.92 -9.92 11.37
C CYS A 190 23.93 -10.24 9.88
N LEU A 191 22.93 -9.79 9.15
CA LEU A 191 22.92 -9.87 7.68
C LEU A 191 23.32 -8.52 7.12
N SER A 192 24.26 -8.49 6.16
CA SER A 192 24.44 -7.34 5.27
C SER A 192 23.50 -7.49 4.07
N THR A 193 22.85 -6.40 3.71
CA THR A 193 21.93 -6.34 2.57
C THR A 193 22.40 -5.28 1.59
N PHE A 194 22.46 -5.67 0.33
CA PHE A 194 22.89 -4.85 -0.80
C PHE A 194 21.77 -4.87 -1.82
N VAL A 195 21.09 -3.74 -2.05
CA VAL A 195 19.91 -3.67 -2.91
C VAL A 195 20.13 -2.69 -4.04
N GLU A 196 20.07 -3.15 -5.28
CA GLU A 196 20.11 -2.30 -6.46
C GLU A 196 18.78 -1.56 -6.63
N ARG A 197 18.85 -0.24 -6.87
CA ARG A 197 17.68 0.65 -6.75
C ARG A 197 16.66 0.52 -7.88
N LYS A 198 17.09 0.21 -9.09
CA LYS A 198 16.23 0.09 -10.28
C LYS A 198 15.62 -1.30 -10.38
N THR A 199 16.46 -2.32 -10.40
CA THR A 199 16.08 -3.72 -10.61
C THR A 199 15.55 -4.40 -9.36
N ARG A 200 15.84 -3.87 -8.16
CA ARG A 200 15.60 -4.49 -6.85
C ARG A 200 16.42 -5.76 -6.62
N LEU A 201 17.42 -6.02 -7.45
CA LEU A 201 18.36 -7.11 -7.23
C LEU A 201 18.95 -7.00 -5.82
N THR A 202 18.80 -8.06 -5.05
CA THR A 202 19.23 -8.09 -3.65
C THR A 202 20.31 -9.15 -3.46
N LYS A 203 21.42 -8.76 -2.84
CA LYS A 203 22.44 -9.66 -2.33
C LYS A 203 22.42 -9.61 -0.81
N ILE A 204 22.53 -10.77 -0.19
CA ILE A 204 22.52 -10.91 1.29
C ILE A 204 23.74 -11.76 1.67
N ARG A 205 24.43 -11.35 2.75
CA ARG A 205 25.51 -12.10 3.32
C ARG A 205 25.41 -12.15 4.84
N ILE A 206 25.71 -13.30 5.42
CA ILE A 206 25.80 -13.47 6.86
C ILE A 206 27.16 -12.93 7.33
N MET A 207 27.16 -12.03 8.30
CA MET A 207 28.37 -11.49 8.94
C MET A 207 28.41 -11.95 10.39
N GLN A 208 29.59 -12.30 10.88
CA GLN A 208 29.80 -12.72 12.27
C GLN A 208 29.65 -11.57 13.27
N ASN A 209 29.93 -10.35 12.83
CA ASN A 209 29.83 -9.16 13.65
C ASN A 209 29.56 -7.93 12.77
N ARG A 210 29.29 -6.79 13.40
CA ARG A 210 28.92 -5.51 12.76
C ARG A 210 30.10 -4.52 12.72
N LYS A 211 31.34 -5.02 12.59
CA LYS A 211 32.52 -4.16 12.43
C LYS A 211 32.62 -3.63 11.00
N ALA A 212 33.17 -2.44 10.82
CA ALA A 212 33.35 -1.81 9.51
C ALA A 212 34.21 -2.65 8.57
N SER A 213 35.30 -3.23 9.07
CA SER A 213 36.17 -4.12 8.28
C SER A 213 35.42 -5.36 7.77
N THR A 214 34.65 -6.02 8.62
CA THR A 214 33.83 -7.18 8.23
C THR A 214 32.77 -6.77 7.19
N PHE A 215 32.13 -5.60 7.36
CA PHE A 215 31.17 -5.11 6.40
C PHE A 215 31.80 -4.84 5.04
N ASN A 216 32.98 -4.17 5.01
CA ASN A 216 33.71 -3.86 3.78
C ASN A 216 34.10 -5.14 3.02
N GLU A 217 34.65 -6.14 3.71
CA GLU A 217 34.98 -7.43 3.13
C GLU A 217 33.76 -8.06 2.44
N HIS A 218 32.65 -8.18 3.15
CA HIS A 218 31.41 -8.74 2.61
C HIS A 218 30.81 -7.92 1.47
N CYS A 219 30.95 -6.59 1.50
CA CYS A 219 30.53 -5.68 0.44
C CYS A 219 31.35 -5.92 -0.84
N ILE A 220 32.68 -6.00 -0.72
CA ILE A 220 33.60 -6.26 -1.85
C ILE A 220 33.33 -7.62 -2.46
N ILE A 221 33.14 -8.67 -1.65
CA ILE A 221 32.79 -10.01 -2.16
C ILE A 221 31.43 -10.01 -2.86
N ALA A 222 30.45 -9.27 -2.34
CA ALA A 222 29.10 -9.25 -2.90
C ALA A 222 29.00 -8.43 -4.18
N LEU A 223 29.70 -7.30 -4.25
CA LEU A 223 29.55 -6.29 -5.30
C LEU A 223 30.74 -6.18 -6.23
N GLY A 224 31.96 -6.58 -5.83
CA GLY A 224 33.19 -6.43 -6.60
C GLY A 224 33.20 -7.19 -7.94
N LYS A 225 32.29 -8.16 -8.13
CA LYS A 225 32.13 -8.87 -9.41
C LYS A 225 31.29 -8.10 -10.44
N PHE A 226 30.60 -7.03 -10.02
CA PHE A 226 29.84 -6.20 -10.94
C PHE A 226 30.79 -5.19 -11.62
N GLY A 227 30.74 -5.12 -12.95
CA GLY A 227 31.48 -4.10 -13.70
C GLY A 227 30.96 -2.69 -13.43
N ARG A 228 31.74 -1.67 -13.79
CA ARG A 228 31.42 -0.24 -13.58
C ARG A 228 30.04 0.19 -14.07
N ASN A 229 29.49 -0.45 -15.10
CA ASN A 229 28.15 -0.16 -15.59
C ASN A 229 27.04 -0.58 -14.61
N ASN A 230 27.31 -1.59 -13.78
CA ASN A 230 26.38 -2.16 -12.83
C ASN A 230 26.68 -1.82 -11.36
N LEU A 231 27.77 -1.06 -11.12
CA LEU A 231 28.22 -0.61 -9.79
C LEU A 231 28.77 0.82 -9.89
N LYS A 232 27.89 1.82 -9.72
CA LYS A 232 28.17 3.24 -9.91
C LYS A 232 28.26 4.03 -8.60
N SER A 233 27.42 3.71 -7.62
CA SER A 233 27.43 4.38 -6.32
C SER A 233 26.77 3.55 -5.23
N LEU A 234 27.18 3.81 -3.98
CA LEU A 234 26.58 3.23 -2.79
C LEU A 234 25.85 4.29 -1.99
N THR A 235 24.73 3.94 -1.36
CA THR A 235 24.02 4.80 -0.41
C THR A 235 23.84 4.05 0.91
N VAL A 236 24.36 4.63 1.98
CA VAL A 236 24.38 4.03 3.33
C VAL A 236 23.73 4.96 4.34
N ASP A 237 23.44 4.47 5.56
CA ASP A 237 23.16 5.35 6.70
C ASP A 237 24.44 5.76 7.44
N ARG A 238 24.26 6.37 8.61
CA ARG A 238 25.36 6.81 9.46
C ARG A 238 25.66 5.79 10.56
N GLY A 239 25.52 4.51 10.25
CA GLY A 239 25.89 3.41 11.16
C GLY A 239 27.41 3.29 11.29
N LYS A 240 27.88 2.84 12.46
CA LYS A 240 29.32 2.60 12.72
C LYS A 240 29.94 1.58 11.77
N GLU A 241 29.15 0.68 11.23
CA GLU A 241 29.55 -0.32 10.23
C GLU A 241 29.99 0.29 8.89
N PHE A 242 29.62 1.54 8.63
CA PHE A 242 30.00 2.26 7.41
C PHE A 242 31.18 3.24 7.65
N ALA A 243 31.79 3.22 8.83
CA ALA A 243 32.92 4.11 9.14
C ALA A 243 34.16 3.88 8.24
N GLY A 244 34.28 2.65 7.69
CA GLY A 244 35.35 2.30 6.76
C GLY A 244 35.05 2.59 5.28
N TYR A 245 34.14 3.50 4.96
CA TYR A 245 33.65 3.77 3.61
C TYR A 245 34.74 4.18 2.60
N LEU A 246 35.83 4.84 3.05
CA LEU A 246 36.95 5.23 2.19
C LEU A 246 37.63 4.00 1.54
N GLU A 247 37.71 2.89 2.25
CA GLU A 247 38.20 1.63 1.69
C GLU A 247 37.29 1.11 0.57
N LEU A 248 35.96 1.25 0.71
CA LEU A 248 35.01 0.88 -0.34
C LEU A 248 35.12 1.80 -1.56
N GLU A 249 35.25 3.11 -1.36
CA GLU A 249 35.47 4.07 -2.44
C GLU A 249 36.75 3.71 -3.23
N ASN A 250 37.85 3.42 -2.54
CA ASN A 250 39.13 3.13 -3.16
C ASN A 250 39.11 1.75 -3.88
N LYS A 251 38.56 0.69 -3.26
CA LYS A 251 38.59 -0.66 -3.84
C LYS A 251 37.56 -0.89 -4.94
N LEU A 252 36.43 -0.19 -4.88
CA LEU A 252 35.34 -0.35 -5.85
C LEU A 252 35.30 0.80 -6.88
N ASP A 253 36.13 1.82 -6.72
CA ASP A 253 36.24 3.00 -7.58
C ASP A 253 34.87 3.67 -7.81
N LEU A 254 34.21 4.06 -6.71
CA LEU A 254 32.88 4.64 -6.72
C LEU A 254 32.64 5.57 -5.52
N ASP A 255 31.58 6.36 -5.57
CA ASP A 255 31.19 7.25 -4.48
C ASP A 255 30.26 6.58 -3.47
N VAL A 256 30.48 6.82 -2.17
CA VAL A 256 29.62 6.44 -1.07
C VAL A 256 28.87 7.65 -0.52
N TYR A 257 27.54 7.64 -0.59
CA TYR A 257 26.67 8.72 -0.12
C TYR A 257 25.97 8.34 1.18
N PHE A 258 25.99 9.26 2.13
CA PHE A 258 25.36 9.08 3.44
C PHE A 258 23.97 9.73 3.50
N ALA A 259 22.96 8.95 3.83
CA ALA A 259 21.64 9.47 4.14
C ALA A 259 21.67 10.39 5.36
N TYR A 260 20.75 11.33 5.42
CA TYR A 260 20.62 12.17 6.63
C TYR A 260 20.09 11.34 7.80
N ALA A 261 20.50 11.72 9.00
CA ALA A 261 19.98 11.11 10.21
C ALA A 261 18.45 11.19 10.23
N TYR A 262 17.79 10.11 10.69
CA TYR A 262 16.34 9.99 10.77
C TYR A 262 15.59 10.09 9.44
N SER A 263 16.25 9.94 8.33
CA SER A 263 15.69 10.07 6.99
C SER A 263 15.64 8.70 6.27
N SER A 264 15.00 7.71 6.88
CA SER A 264 14.92 6.33 6.37
C SER A 264 14.34 6.26 4.95
N TRP A 265 13.45 7.20 4.60
CA TRP A 265 12.86 7.31 3.27
C TRP A 265 13.90 7.54 2.15
N GLN A 266 15.08 8.05 2.48
CA GLN A 266 16.18 8.25 1.53
C GLN A 266 16.81 6.93 1.09
N ARG A 267 16.60 5.85 1.87
CA ARG A 267 16.97 4.46 1.56
C ARG A 267 15.75 3.53 1.52
N GLY A 268 14.64 4.04 1.01
CA GLY A 268 13.35 3.34 1.00
C GLY A 268 13.38 1.99 0.27
N THR A 269 14.30 1.78 -0.68
CA THR A 269 14.47 0.50 -1.37
C THR A 269 14.97 -0.56 -0.41
N ASN A 270 16.03 -0.25 0.32
CA ASN A 270 16.63 -1.18 1.28
C ASN A 270 15.73 -1.38 2.51
N GLU A 271 15.11 -0.31 3.03
CA GLU A 271 14.14 -0.41 4.13
C GLU A 271 12.99 -1.37 3.79
N ASN A 272 12.44 -1.25 2.57
CA ASN A 272 11.41 -2.15 2.10
C ASN A 272 11.90 -3.60 2.01
N THR A 273 13.07 -3.82 1.41
CA THR A 273 13.67 -5.16 1.26
C THR A 273 13.99 -5.77 2.62
N ASN A 274 14.60 -5.01 3.53
CA ASN A 274 14.86 -5.46 4.89
C ASN A 274 13.59 -5.83 5.64
N GLY A 275 12.48 -5.12 5.37
CA GLY A 275 11.16 -5.46 5.90
C GLY A 275 10.63 -6.79 5.38
N LEU A 276 10.86 -7.14 4.10
CA LEU A 276 10.51 -8.43 3.53
C LEU A 276 11.37 -9.55 4.12
N ILE A 277 12.68 -9.33 4.22
CA ILE A 277 13.61 -10.30 4.84
C ILE A 277 13.20 -10.57 6.30
N ARG A 278 12.76 -9.54 7.03
CA ARG A 278 12.29 -9.67 8.42
C ARG A 278 11.02 -10.49 8.59
N GLU A 279 10.25 -10.69 7.56
CA GLU A 279 9.11 -11.60 7.57
C GLU A 279 9.55 -13.04 7.80
N PHE A 280 10.66 -13.44 7.17
CA PHE A 280 11.25 -14.78 7.28
C PHE A 280 12.27 -14.89 8.43
N PHE A 281 12.94 -13.79 8.78
CA PHE A 281 13.94 -13.71 9.84
C PHE A 281 13.52 -12.70 10.92
N PRO A 282 12.51 -13.00 11.74
CA PRO A 282 12.02 -12.10 12.78
C PRO A 282 13.05 -11.91 13.90
N LYS A 283 12.98 -10.78 14.61
CA LYS A 283 13.93 -10.43 15.70
C LYS A 283 13.91 -11.35 16.90
N LYS A 284 12.86 -12.13 17.07
CA LYS A 284 12.57 -12.87 18.32
C LYS A 284 12.96 -14.34 18.28
N PHE A 285 13.71 -14.78 17.30
CA PHE A 285 14.25 -16.16 17.23
C PHE A 285 15.75 -16.14 17.39
#